data_67e69f402cf3b76db9d5c8ac7caaa7d7
#
_entry.id   67e69f402cf3b76db9d5c8ac7caaa7d7
#
_cell.length_a   1.000
_cell.length_b   1.000
_cell.length_c   1.000
_cell.angle_alpha   90.00
_cell.angle_beta   90.00
_cell.angle_gamma   90.00
#
_symmetry.space_group_name_H-M   'P 1'
#
loop_
_entity.id
_entity.type
_entity.pdbx_description
1 polymer ?
#
loop_
_entity_poly.entity_id
_entity_poly.type
_entity_poly.pdbx_seq_one_letter_code
_entity_poly.pdbx_strand_id
1 'polypeptide(L)'
;DIQPLITISHYEMPVNLVEKYGSWKNRKLIDFFEKYCTTIFNRYKDKVKYWLTFNEINNMRRNADYVAGVVFNGTENREQRQNMIYQAAHHMFVANAKANRLCHLIIPDAKIGCMLSLSNIYPYNCDPVAVFETMDIRRKSLFYSDVMLRGEYPSYILRSWHEDNVNVVMEEGDLELIKKYPSQFLAFSYYKTSAHEAGKPSFFDTGGEQNSLNPFLKTSDWGWQIDPLGFRYTLNELYDRYQVPLFPVENGLGANDVVIDGKIHDDYRIEYLKEHLKALKEAIKDGVEIMGYTYWGPIDIVSAGTGEMEKRYGFIYVDKDNDGNGTLKRIKKDSFEWYKRVIRS
;
A
#
# COMPACT_ATOMS: atom_id res chain seq x y z
N ASP A 1 17.08 19.38 8.11
CA ASP A 1 16.51 18.39 9.02
C ASP A 1 15.54 17.47 8.22
N ILE A 2 15.51 16.18 8.59
CA ILE A 2 14.64 15.20 7.96
C ILE A 2 13.66 14.70 9.01
N GLN A 3 12.35 14.77 8.72
CA GLN A 3 11.31 14.18 9.55
C GLN A 3 11.08 12.73 9.12
N PRO A 4 11.22 11.75 10.01
CA PRO A 4 10.90 10.36 9.69
C PRO A 4 9.39 10.14 9.69
N LEU A 5 8.91 9.36 8.71
CA LEU A 5 7.62 8.70 8.72
C LEU A 5 7.87 7.20 8.87
N ILE A 6 7.42 6.61 9.95
CA ILE A 6 7.74 5.22 10.31
C ILE A 6 6.51 4.34 10.13
N THR A 7 6.65 3.27 9.35
CA THR A 7 5.66 2.20 9.28
C THR A 7 5.95 1.17 10.38
N ILE A 8 4.97 0.95 11.27
CA ILE A 8 5.11 0.10 12.46
C ILE A 8 5.23 -1.37 12.08
N SER A 9 4.46 -1.82 11.10
CA SER A 9 4.52 -3.17 10.54
C SER A 9 4.56 -3.10 9.01
N HIS A 10 5.66 -3.58 8.42
CA HIS A 10 5.92 -3.58 6.98
C HIS A 10 6.20 -4.99 6.49
N TYR A 11 5.23 -5.93 6.70
CA TYR A 11 5.23 -7.34 6.28
C TYR A 11 6.09 -8.31 7.12
N GLU A 12 6.87 -7.82 8.06
CA GLU A 12 7.80 -8.61 8.88
C GLU A 12 7.12 -9.31 10.07
N MET A 13 6.16 -10.21 9.81
CA MET A 13 5.53 -10.99 10.87
C MET A 13 6.52 -12.00 11.49
N PRO A 14 6.78 -11.94 12.82
CA PRO A 14 7.63 -12.93 13.48
C PRO A 14 7.08 -14.35 13.35
N VAL A 15 7.90 -15.28 12.86
CA VAL A 15 7.52 -16.68 12.60
C VAL A 15 6.87 -17.34 13.81
N ASN A 16 7.40 -17.11 15.03
CA ASN A 16 6.80 -17.62 16.26
C ASN A 16 5.34 -17.20 16.48
N LEU A 17 4.93 -16.01 16.02
CA LEU A 17 3.54 -15.58 16.10
C LEU A 17 2.66 -16.32 15.10
N VAL A 18 3.19 -16.70 13.96
CA VAL A 18 2.51 -17.51 12.96
C VAL A 18 2.32 -18.93 13.48
N GLU A 19 3.38 -19.58 13.91
CA GLU A 19 3.40 -20.99 14.35
C GLU A 19 2.59 -21.20 15.63
N LYS A 20 2.77 -20.35 16.62
CA LYS A 20 2.16 -20.55 17.95
C LYS A 20 0.73 -20.02 18.06
N TYR A 21 0.40 -18.95 17.34
CA TYR A 21 -0.87 -18.26 17.48
C TYR A 21 -1.70 -18.24 16.20
N GLY A 22 -1.15 -18.64 15.06
CA GLY A 22 -1.83 -18.53 13.77
C GLY A 22 -1.92 -17.09 13.25
N SER A 23 -1.03 -16.22 13.75
CA SER A 23 -0.92 -14.81 13.39
C SER A 23 -2.22 -14.01 13.62
N TRP A 24 -2.54 -13.03 12.74
CA TRP A 24 -3.70 -12.14 12.91
C TRP A 24 -5.08 -12.83 12.91
N LYS A 25 -5.15 -14.15 12.63
CA LYS A 25 -6.37 -14.93 12.91
C LYS A 25 -6.68 -14.99 14.40
N ASN A 26 -5.69 -14.82 15.25
CA ASN A 26 -5.82 -14.89 16.69
C ASN A 26 -5.88 -13.50 17.32
N ARG A 27 -6.93 -13.25 18.07
CA ARG A 27 -7.18 -11.98 18.73
C ARG A 27 -6.05 -11.51 19.68
N LYS A 28 -5.28 -12.44 20.25
CA LYS A 28 -4.11 -12.11 21.09
C LYS A 28 -3.08 -11.22 20.41
N LEU A 29 -3.03 -11.20 19.08
CA LEU A 29 -2.12 -10.33 18.36
C LEU A 29 -2.46 -8.84 18.55
N ILE A 30 -3.69 -8.52 18.86
CA ILE A 30 -4.09 -7.14 19.22
C ILE A 30 -3.29 -6.67 20.44
N ASP A 31 -3.21 -7.48 21.49
CA ASP A 31 -2.50 -7.13 22.72
C ASP A 31 -0.98 -7.11 22.52
N PHE A 32 -0.45 -8.02 21.70
CA PHE A 32 0.97 -8.03 21.37
C PHE A 32 1.36 -6.78 20.56
N PHE A 33 0.54 -6.39 19.60
CA PHE A 33 0.75 -5.19 18.82
C PHE A 33 0.62 -3.91 19.68
N GLU A 34 -0.36 -3.85 20.58
CA GLU A 34 -0.50 -2.77 21.55
C GLU A 34 0.73 -2.61 22.42
N LYS A 35 1.30 -3.72 22.93
CA LYS A 35 2.55 -3.72 23.70
C LYS A 35 3.73 -3.24 22.87
N TYR A 36 3.83 -3.69 21.63
CA TYR A 36 4.87 -3.26 20.70
C TYR A 36 4.77 -1.75 20.42
N CYS A 37 3.58 -1.25 20.05
CA CYS A 37 3.32 0.17 19.83
C CYS A 37 3.67 1.01 21.07
N THR A 38 3.25 0.59 22.27
CA THR A 38 3.58 1.27 23.52
C THR A 38 5.09 1.42 23.70
N THR A 39 5.84 0.36 23.41
CA THR A 39 7.30 0.34 23.54
C THR A 39 7.97 1.32 22.58
N ILE A 40 7.61 1.27 21.29
CA ILE A 40 8.24 2.11 20.26
C ILE A 40 7.83 3.58 20.42
N PHE A 41 6.58 3.87 20.74
CA PHE A 41 6.13 5.24 20.96
C PHE A 41 6.87 5.90 22.14
N ASN A 42 6.97 5.21 23.28
CA ASN A 42 7.76 5.71 24.41
C ASN A 42 9.25 5.92 24.06
N ARG A 43 9.84 4.99 23.28
CA ARG A 43 11.25 5.04 22.88
C ARG A 43 11.56 6.18 21.92
N TYR A 44 10.61 6.51 21.02
CA TYR A 44 10.86 7.44 19.91
C TYR A 44 10.01 8.71 19.96
N LYS A 45 9.26 8.98 21.04
CA LYS A 45 8.36 10.13 21.19
C LYS A 45 8.99 11.50 20.88
N ASP A 46 10.27 11.65 21.17
CA ASP A 46 11.01 12.91 20.95
C ASP A 46 11.65 13.00 19.55
N LYS A 47 11.53 11.93 18.72
CA LYS A 47 12.20 11.80 17.42
C LYS A 47 11.27 11.62 16.24
N VAL A 48 10.13 10.97 16.45
CA VAL A 48 9.20 10.58 15.38
C VAL A 48 7.82 11.16 15.64
N LYS A 49 7.33 11.92 14.66
CA LYS A 49 6.01 12.56 14.71
C LYS A 49 5.01 11.95 13.75
N TYR A 50 5.48 11.19 12.75
CA TYR A 50 4.63 10.61 11.71
C TYR A 50 4.74 9.10 11.72
N TRP A 51 3.60 8.42 11.78
CA TRP A 51 3.51 6.98 11.90
C TRP A 51 2.49 6.39 10.93
N LEU A 52 2.75 5.19 10.44
CA LEU A 52 1.79 4.33 9.74
C LEU A 52 1.69 3.00 10.49
N THR A 53 0.48 2.45 10.62
CA THR A 53 0.28 1.20 11.36
C THR A 53 0.72 -0.02 10.56
N PHE A 54 0.10 -0.26 9.42
CA PHE A 54 0.34 -1.42 8.57
C PHE A 54 0.60 -1.00 7.14
N ASN A 55 1.64 -1.57 6.53
CA ASN A 55 1.92 -1.36 5.12
C ASN A 55 0.91 -2.11 4.25
N GLU A 56 0.35 -1.42 3.25
CA GLU A 56 -0.51 -1.99 2.20
C GLU A 56 -1.51 -3.04 2.69
N ILE A 57 -2.21 -2.75 3.78
CA ILE A 57 -3.10 -3.71 4.46
C ILE A 57 -4.12 -4.37 3.52
N ASN A 58 -4.55 -3.68 2.46
CA ASN A 58 -5.51 -4.19 1.48
C ASN A 58 -4.96 -5.32 0.58
N ASN A 59 -3.64 -5.50 0.51
CA ASN A 59 -3.02 -6.64 -0.16
C ASN A 59 -3.31 -7.97 0.56
N MET A 60 -3.86 -7.94 1.77
CA MET A 60 -4.30 -9.13 2.50
C MET A 60 -5.26 -10.01 1.71
N ARG A 61 -6.11 -9.44 0.87
CA ARG A 61 -7.02 -10.19 0.00
C ARG A 61 -6.29 -11.14 -0.96
N ARG A 62 -5.08 -10.77 -1.35
CA ARG A 62 -4.27 -11.51 -2.32
C ARG A 62 -3.15 -12.31 -1.65
N ASN A 63 -2.47 -11.70 -0.71
CA ASN A 63 -1.26 -12.21 -0.05
C ASN A 63 -1.46 -12.15 1.47
N ALA A 64 -2.42 -12.92 1.99
CA ALA A 64 -2.78 -12.91 3.41
C ALA A 64 -1.63 -13.41 4.31
N ASP A 65 -0.81 -14.33 3.79
CA ASP A 65 0.40 -14.83 4.43
C ASP A 65 1.46 -13.74 4.59
N TYR A 66 1.69 -12.99 3.52
CA TYR A 66 2.69 -11.93 3.48
C TYR A 66 2.29 -10.70 4.33
N VAL A 67 1.02 -10.25 4.22
CA VAL A 67 0.53 -9.05 4.91
C VAL A 67 0.20 -9.32 6.37
N ALA A 68 -0.41 -10.46 6.67
CA ALA A 68 -0.99 -10.75 7.98
C ALA A 68 -0.49 -12.06 8.60
N GLY A 69 0.46 -12.75 7.96
CA GLY A 69 0.93 -14.07 8.41
C GLY A 69 -0.19 -15.12 8.45
N VAL A 70 -1.24 -14.95 7.64
CA VAL A 70 -2.36 -15.89 7.55
C VAL A 70 -2.02 -16.97 6.53
N VAL A 71 -1.44 -18.06 7.02
CA VAL A 71 -1.07 -19.21 6.19
C VAL A 71 -2.28 -20.13 6.00
N PHE A 72 -2.50 -20.52 4.73
CA PHE A 72 -3.47 -21.54 4.35
C PHE A 72 -2.78 -22.91 4.22
N ASN A 73 -3.44 -23.97 4.65
CA ASN A 73 -2.91 -25.33 4.56
C ASN A 73 -3.24 -26.05 3.24
N GLY A 74 -3.96 -25.36 2.34
CA GLY A 74 -4.34 -25.88 1.02
C GLY A 74 -5.65 -26.67 0.99
N THR A 75 -6.30 -26.90 2.14
CA THR A 75 -7.58 -27.62 2.22
C THR A 75 -8.80 -26.68 2.32
N GLU A 76 -8.56 -25.40 2.60
CA GLU A 76 -9.62 -24.41 2.77
C GLU A 76 -10.31 -24.10 1.44
N ASN A 77 -11.64 -24.13 1.46
CA ASN A 77 -12.46 -23.60 0.39
C ASN A 77 -12.48 -22.06 0.38
N ARG A 78 -13.14 -21.47 -0.63
CA ARG A 78 -13.23 -19.99 -0.77
C ARG A 78 -13.82 -19.31 0.47
N GLU A 79 -14.93 -19.84 0.98
CA GLU A 79 -15.63 -19.29 2.16
C GLU A 79 -14.71 -19.30 3.39
N GLN A 80 -14.05 -20.41 3.66
CA GLN A 80 -13.11 -20.55 4.78
C GLN A 80 -11.95 -19.57 4.66
N ARG A 81 -11.37 -19.39 3.46
CA ARG A 81 -10.30 -18.42 3.24
C ARG A 81 -10.78 -16.98 3.47
N GLN A 82 -11.96 -16.63 2.98
CA GLN A 82 -12.53 -15.30 3.20
C GLN A 82 -12.81 -15.04 4.68
N ASN A 83 -13.36 -16.00 5.41
CA ASN A 83 -13.56 -15.89 6.85
C ASN A 83 -12.24 -15.61 7.59
N MET A 84 -11.17 -16.34 7.25
CA MET A 84 -9.85 -16.14 7.85
C MET A 84 -9.27 -14.74 7.55
N ILE A 85 -9.38 -14.29 6.29
CA ILE A 85 -8.88 -12.99 5.84
C ILE A 85 -9.62 -11.85 6.53
N TYR A 86 -10.96 -11.88 6.53
CA TYR A 86 -11.75 -10.79 7.11
C TYR A 86 -11.71 -10.80 8.64
N GLN A 87 -11.56 -11.98 9.29
CA GLN A 87 -11.31 -12.04 10.72
C GLN A 87 -9.95 -11.42 11.08
N ALA A 88 -8.91 -11.72 10.32
CA ALA A 88 -7.59 -11.12 10.52
C ALA A 88 -7.63 -9.60 10.27
N ALA A 89 -8.33 -9.15 9.22
CA ALA A 89 -8.53 -7.73 8.95
C ALA A 89 -9.23 -7.01 10.11
N HIS A 90 -10.29 -7.61 10.68
CA HIS A 90 -10.97 -7.06 11.84
C HIS A 90 -10.03 -6.89 13.04
N HIS A 91 -9.23 -7.91 13.37
CA HIS A 91 -8.25 -7.79 14.45
C HIS A 91 -7.20 -6.70 14.19
N MET A 92 -6.77 -6.54 12.93
CA MET A 92 -5.86 -5.45 12.55
C MET A 92 -6.53 -4.08 12.64
N PHE A 93 -7.82 -3.94 12.35
CA PHE A 93 -8.56 -2.68 12.54
C PHE A 93 -8.67 -2.30 14.02
N VAL A 94 -8.97 -3.27 14.88
CA VAL A 94 -8.97 -3.04 16.33
C VAL A 94 -7.58 -2.64 16.84
N ALA A 95 -6.54 -3.34 16.37
CA ALA A 95 -5.15 -3.03 16.70
C ALA A 95 -4.73 -1.63 16.20
N ASN A 96 -5.17 -1.23 14.99
CA ASN A 96 -4.98 0.12 14.47
C ASN A 96 -5.62 1.18 15.38
N ALA A 97 -6.87 0.99 15.78
CA ALA A 97 -7.55 1.94 16.66
C ALA A 97 -6.88 2.05 18.04
N LYS A 98 -6.42 0.93 18.61
CA LYS A 98 -5.60 0.94 19.84
C LYS A 98 -4.28 1.68 19.65
N ALA A 99 -3.57 1.46 18.53
CA ALA A 99 -2.33 2.16 18.22
C ALA A 99 -2.55 3.66 18.06
N ASN A 100 -3.61 4.08 17.36
CA ASN A 100 -3.99 5.48 17.21
C ASN A 100 -4.22 6.15 18.57
N ARG A 101 -5.01 5.49 19.44
CA ARG A 101 -5.24 5.94 20.81
C ARG A 101 -3.93 6.11 21.59
N LEU A 102 -3.07 5.09 21.57
CA LEU A 102 -1.79 5.11 22.28
C LEU A 102 -0.84 6.17 21.74
N CYS A 103 -0.78 6.33 20.43
CA CYS A 103 0.06 7.35 19.80
C CYS A 103 -0.28 8.73 20.34
N HIS A 104 -1.54 9.11 20.38
CA HIS A 104 -1.97 10.43 20.89
C HIS A 104 -1.81 10.58 22.41
N LEU A 105 -1.91 9.50 23.17
CA LEU A 105 -1.68 9.54 24.62
C LEU A 105 -0.18 9.74 24.96
N ILE A 106 0.71 9.13 24.17
CA ILE A 106 2.17 9.16 24.43
C ILE A 106 2.83 10.33 23.70
N ILE A 107 2.36 10.65 22.50
CA ILE A 107 2.92 11.69 21.61
C ILE A 107 1.75 12.57 21.11
N PRO A 108 1.25 13.51 21.90
CA PRO A 108 0.01 14.26 21.59
C PRO A 108 0.02 15.01 20.26
N ASP A 109 1.18 15.45 19.79
CA ASP A 109 1.37 16.19 18.53
C ASP A 109 1.74 15.30 17.33
N ALA A 110 1.78 13.97 17.51
CA ALA A 110 2.02 13.03 16.41
C ALA A 110 0.81 12.89 15.50
N LYS A 111 1.08 12.49 14.26
CA LYS A 111 0.09 12.06 13.26
C LYS A 111 0.27 10.57 12.97
N ILE A 112 -0.82 9.83 13.01
CA ILE A 112 -0.82 8.40 12.67
C ILE A 112 -1.85 8.11 11.59
N GLY A 113 -1.42 7.44 10.52
CA GLY A 113 -2.20 7.17 9.32
C GLY A 113 -2.33 5.68 9.01
N CYS A 114 -3.16 5.38 8.04
CA CYS A 114 -3.25 4.06 7.40
C CYS A 114 -2.58 4.08 6.02
N MET A 115 -2.24 2.90 5.49
CA MET A 115 -1.52 2.78 4.22
C MET A 115 -2.10 1.68 3.35
N LEU A 116 -2.33 1.99 2.08
CA LEU A 116 -2.87 1.10 1.06
C LEU A 116 -1.94 0.92 -0.14
N SER A 117 -2.02 -0.24 -0.78
CA SER A 117 -1.57 -0.44 -2.15
C SER A 117 -2.68 -0.02 -3.11
N LEU A 118 -2.44 0.95 -3.97
CA LEU A 118 -3.45 1.40 -4.92
C LEU A 118 -2.98 1.23 -6.35
N SER A 119 -3.72 0.39 -7.07
CA SER A 119 -3.70 0.32 -8.53
C SER A 119 -5.06 0.79 -8.99
N ASN A 120 -5.13 1.94 -9.66
CA ASN A 120 -6.40 2.36 -10.22
C ASN A 120 -6.84 1.37 -11.30
N ILE A 121 -8.11 1.01 -11.29
CA ILE A 121 -8.70 0.07 -12.24
C ILE A 121 -9.76 0.84 -13.02
N TYR A 122 -9.58 0.89 -14.35
CA TYR A 122 -10.56 1.46 -15.26
C TYR A 122 -11.53 0.38 -15.77
N PRO A 123 -12.79 0.73 -16.09
CA PRO A 123 -13.58 -0.14 -16.96
C PRO A 123 -12.89 -0.21 -18.33
N TYR A 124 -12.78 -1.40 -18.91
CA TYR A 124 -12.12 -1.59 -20.21
C TYR A 124 -12.83 -0.82 -21.34
N ASN A 125 -14.14 -0.64 -21.20
CA ASN A 125 -14.98 0.13 -22.10
C ASN A 125 -16.14 0.77 -21.31
N CYS A 126 -17.05 1.46 -22.02
CA CYS A 126 -18.22 2.12 -21.43
C CYS A 126 -19.43 1.20 -21.22
N ASP A 127 -19.30 -0.11 -21.33
CA ASP A 127 -20.36 -1.06 -20.99
C ASP A 127 -20.76 -0.86 -19.52
N PRO A 128 -22.06 -0.61 -19.21
CA PRO A 128 -22.53 -0.42 -17.84
C PRO A 128 -22.16 -1.56 -16.89
N VAL A 129 -22.08 -2.81 -17.40
CA VAL A 129 -21.64 -3.97 -16.59
C VAL A 129 -20.17 -3.82 -16.22
N ALA A 130 -19.28 -3.53 -17.18
CA ALA A 130 -17.86 -3.31 -16.92
C ALA A 130 -17.63 -2.16 -15.92
N VAL A 131 -18.39 -1.07 -16.08
CA VAL A 131 -18.32 0.11 -15.20
C VAL A 131 -18.74 -0.25 -13.77
N PHE A 132 -19.84 -1.00 -13.60
CA PHE A 132 -20.34 -1.38 -12.27
C PHE A 132 -19.43 -2.39 -11.58
N GLU A 133 -18.97 -3.43 -12.29
CA GLU A 133 -18.02 -4.41 -11.77
C GLU A 133 -16.70 -3.75 -11.36
N THR A 134 -16.18 -2.83 -12.16
CA THR A 134 -14.97 -2.05 -11.82
C THR A 134 -15.15 -1.27 -10.51
N MET A 135 -16.30 -0.62 -10.34
CA MET A 135 -16.62 0.09 -9.10
C MET A 135 -16.63 -0.88 -7.90
N ASP A 136 -17.22 -2.06 -8.04
CA ASP A 136 -17.27 -3.07 -6.96
C ASP A 136 -15.87 -3.59 -6.59
N ILE A 137 -15.04 -3.89 -7.58
CA ILE A 137 -13.64 -4.31 -7.37
C ILE A 137 -12.86 -3.23 -6.60
N ARG A 138 -13.01 -1.96 -6.98
CA ARG A 138 -12.34 -0.83 -6.31
C ARG A 138 -12.83 -0.65 -4.87
N ARG A 139 -14.13 -0.76 -4.61
CA ARG A 139 -14.70 -0.71 -3.26
C ARG A 139 -14.11 -1.77 -2.34
N LYS A 140 -13.95 -2.99 -2.82
CA LYS A 140 -13.34 -4.08 -2.05
C LYS A 140 -11.88 -3.79 -1.68
N SER A 141 -11.14 -3.03 -2.48
CA SER A 141 -9.81 -2.54 -2.13
C SER A 141 -9.86 -1.38 -1.12
N LEU A 142 -10.81 -0.46 -1.29
CA LEU A 142 -10.99 0.70 -0.41
C LEU A 142 -11.67 0.36 0.93
N PHE A 143 -12.23 -0.83 1.08
CA PHE A 143 -12.82 -1.30 2.32
C PHE A 143 -11.93 -1.08 3.55
N TYR A 144 -10.64 -1.37 3.43
CA TYR A 144 -9.68 -1.23 4.52
C TYR A 144 -9.54 0.23 4.98
N SER A 145 -9.39 1.15 4.04
CA SER A 145 -9.35 2.58 4.38
C SER A 145 -10.71 3.12 4.82
N ASP A 146 -11.83 2.60 4.30
CA ASP A 146 -13.15 2.99 4.79
C ASP A 146 -13.26 2.71 6.29
N VAL A 147 -12.87 1.53 6.76
CA VAL A 147 -12.92 1.19 8.17
C VAL A 147 -11.91 2.02 8.98
N MET A 148 -10.68 2.15 8.50
CA MET A 148 -9.61 2.80 9.25
C MET A 148 -9.74 4.34 9.33
N LEU A 149 -10.38 4.98 8.34
CA LEU A 149 -10.57 6.44 8.29
C LEU A 149 -11.96 6.89 8.71
N ARG A 150 -13.01 6.11 8.38
CA ARG A 150 -14.41 6.48 8.70
C ARG A 150 -14.87 5.87 10.00
N GLY A 151 -14.16 4.87 10.52
CA GLY A 151 -14.46 4.21 11.79
C GLY A 151 -15.68 3.29 11.76
N GLU A 152 -16.11 2.86 10.55
CA GLU A 152 -17.29 2.01 10.39
C GLU A 152 -17.20 1.07 9.21
N TYR A 153 -17.89 -0.05 9.27
CA TYR A 153 -18.00 -1.02 8.19
C TYR A 153 -18.99 -0.52 7.14
N PRO A 154 -18.59 -0.37 5.87
CA PRO A 154 -19.49 0.10 4.83
C PRO A 154 -20.53 -0.96 4.45
N SER A 155 -21.73 -0.53 4.10
CA SER A 155 -22.86 -1.41 3.77
C SER A 155 -22.57 -2.39 2.63
N TYR A 156 -21.76 -1.98 1.65
CA TYR A 156 -21.41 -2.85 0.53
C TYR A 156 -20.57 -4.06 0.94
N ILE A 157 -19.72 -3.96 1.99
CA ILE A 157 -18.96 -5.11 2.47
C ILE A 157 -19.82 -6.03 3.32
N LEU A 158 -20.71 -5.47 4.14
CA LEU A 158 -21.67 -6.27 4.93
C LEU A 158 -22.60 -7.08 4.02
N ARG A 159 -23.05 -6.48 2.91
CA ARG A 159 -23.79 -7.19 1.87
C ARG A 159 -22.96 -8.33 1.26
N SER A 160 -21.72 -8.05 0.84
CA SER A 160 -20.83 -9.08 0.27
C SER A 160 -20.60 -10.23 1.25
N TRP A 161 -20.39 -9.93 2.53
CA TRP A 161 -20.23 -10.94 3.56
C TRP A 161 -21.47 -11.82 3.72
N HIS A 162 -22.65 -11.22 3.69
CA HIS A 162 -23.92 -11.97 3.74
C HIS A 162 -24.08 -12.89 2.51
N GLU A 163 -23.78 -12.40 1.31
CA GLU A 163 -23.87 -13.15 0.06
C GLU A 163 -22.82 -14.30 -0.01
N ASP A 164 -21.62 -14.09 0.53
CA ASP A 164 -20.50 -15.04 0.53
C ASP A 164 -20.43 -15.91 1.81
N ASN A 165 -21.42 -15.84 2.72
CA ASN A 165 -21.45 -16.54 4.02
C ASN A 165 -20.22 -16.23 4.91
N VAL A 166 -19.68 -15.02 4.83
CA VAL A 166 -18.56 -14.58 5.67
C VAL A 166 -19.08 -14.16 7.05
N ASN A 167 -18.57 -14.82 8.09
CA ASN A 167 -18.89 -14.52 9.48
C ASN A 167 -17.64 -14.04 10.23
N VAL A 168 -17.62 -12.75 10.56
CA VAL A 168 -16.53 -12.10 11.33
C VAL A 168 -16.97 -11.94 12.76
N VAL A 169 -16.23 -12.58 13.67
CA VAL A 169 -16.48 -12.45 15.12
C VAL A 169 -15.93 -11.11 15.60
N MET A 170 -16.81 -10.30 16.17
CA MET A 170 -16.49 -9.01 16.77
C MET A 170 -16.86 -9.06 18.26
N GLU A 171 -15.98 -8.61 19.13
CA GLU A 171 -16.26 -8.52 20.57
C GLU A 171 -16.91 -7.19 20.93
N GLU A 172 -17.54 -7.16 22.09
CA GLU A 172 -18.13 -5.94 22.66
C GLU A 172 -17.04 -4.83 22.77
N GLY A 173 -17.36 -3.63 22.29
CA GLY A 173 -16.46 -2.48 22.31
C GLY A 173 -15.55 -2.34 21.09
N ASP A 174 -15.44 -3.35 20.21
CA ASP A 174 -14.57 -3.27 19.02
C ASP A 174 -14.99 -2.14 18.06
N LEU A 175 -16.27 -2.09 17.74
CA LEU A 175 -16.81 -1.09 16.81
C LEU A 175 -16.74 0.31 17.37
N GLU A 176 -17.01 0.49 18.66
CA GLU A 176 -16.89 1.76 19.38
C GLU A 176 -15.43 2.25 19.38
N LEU A 177 -14.48 1.34 19.58
CA LEU A 177 -13.04 1.66 19.55
C LEU A 177 -12.60 2.11 18.17
N ILE A 178 -12.95 1.35 17.13
CA ILE A 178 -12.64 1.67 15.73
C ILE A 178 -13.23 3.03 15.36
N LYS A 179 -14.49 3.30 15.73
CA LYS A 179 -15.16 4.57 15.45
C LYS A 179 -14.53 5.76 16.18
N LYS A 180 -14.07 5.54 17.40
CA LYS A 180 -13.53 6.61 18.25
C LYS A 180 -12.11 7.02 17.90
N TYR A 181 -11.32 6.12 17.33
CA TYR A 181 -9.90 6.34 17.06
C TYR A 181 -9.51 6.04 15.60
N PRO A 182 -10.10 6.73 14.62
CA PRO A 182 -9.74 6.57 13.21
C PRO A 182 -8.33 7.08 12.93
N SER A 183 -7.77 6.67 11.81
CA SER A 183 -6.51 7.21 11.28
C SER A 183 -6.70 8.65 10.80
N GLN A 184 -5.63 9.49 10.86
CA GLN A 184 -5.72 10.92 10.61
C GLN A 184 -5.34 11.33 9.19
N PHE A 185 -4.67 10.46 8.44
CA PHE A 185 -4.29 10.67 7.05
C PHE A 185 -4.20 9.33 6.32
N LEU A 186 -4.25 9.39 5.00
CA LEU A 186 -4.11 8.22 4.14
C LEU A 186 -2.80 8.26 3.38
N ALA A 187 -1.94 7.28 3.64
CA ALA A 187 -0.77 6.98 2.82
C ALA A 187 -1.10 5.89 1.81
N PHE A 188 -0.41 5.89 0.67
CA PHE A 188 -0.57 4.82 -0.30
C PHE A 188 0.64 4.68 -1.22
N SER A 189 0.81 3.46 -1.77
CA SER A 189 1.70 3.20 -2.91
C SER A 189 0.92 3.31 -4.22
N TYR A 190 1.57 3.88 -5.23
CA TYR A 190 1.04 3.98 -6.59
C TYR A 190 2.13 3.67 -7.61
N TYR A 191 1.97 2.57 -8.33
CA TYR A 191 2.96 2.13 -9.32
C TYR A 191 2.37 1.94 -10.71
N LYS A 192 1.10 1.54 -10.80
CA LYS A 192 0.46 1.17 -12.07
C LYS A 192 -1.04 1.32 -12.01
N THR A 193 -1.65 1.27 -13.20
CA THR A 193 -3.09 1.09 -13.39
C THR A 193 -3.37 -0.19 -14.17
N SER A 194 -4.62 -0.55 -14.29
CA SER A 194 -5.10 -1.67 -15.09
C SER A 194 -6.51 -1.41 -15.58
N ALA A 195 -7.09 -2.32 -16.37
CA ALA A 195 -8.47 -2.27 -16.80
C ALA A 195 -9.20 -3.57 -16.44
N HIS A 196 -10.52 -3.49 -16.24
CA HIS A 196 -11.40 -4.63 -16.00
C HIS A 196 -12.38 -4.80 -17.13
N GLU A 197 -12.46 -5.99 -17.70
CA GLU A 197 -13.45 -6.40 -18.71
C GLU A 197 -14.65 -7.09 -18.03
N ALA A 198 -15.86 -6.76 -18.49
CA ALA A 198 -17.08 -7.36 -17.96
C ALA A 198 -17.06 -8.90 -17.96
N GLY A 199 -17.47 -9.50 -16.86
CA GLY A 199 -17.56 -10.94 -16.69
C GLY A 199 -16.23 -11.69 -16.53
N LYS A 200 -15.08 -10.98 -16.58
CA LYS A 200 -13.81 -11.61 -16.23
C LYS A 200 -13.59 -11.57 -14.72
N PRO A 201 -12.99 -12.62 -14.14
CA PRO A 201 -12.62 -12.59 -12.74
C PRO A 201 -11.60 -11.48 -12.50
N SER A 202 -11.74 -10.77 -11.38
CA SER A 202 -10.76 -9.76 -11.02
C SER A 202 -9.48 -10.43 -10.48
N PHE A 203 -8.37 -9.75 -10.66
CA PHE A 203 -7.09 -10.13 -10.07
C PHE A 203 -7.16 -10.43 -8.55
N PHE A 204 -8.04 -9.74 -7.84
CA PHE A 204 -8.26 -9.94 -6.40
C PHE A 204 -9.08 -11.21 -6.08
N ASP A 205 -9.82 -11.76 -7.03
CA ASP A 205 -10.65 -12.93 -6.81
C ASP A 205 -9.92 -14.24 -7.17
N THR A 206 -8.96 -14.17 -8.09
CA THR A 206 -8.27 -15.34 -8.63
C THR A 206 -6.86 -15.58 -8.09
N GLY A 207 -6.28 -14.57 -7.42
CA GLY A 207 -4.94 -14.67 -6.83
C GLY A 207 -3.78 -14.72 -7.84
N GLY A 208 -4.03 -14.70 -9.14
CA GLY A 208 -2.97 -14.90 -10.13
C GLY A 208 -3.20 -14.35 -11.53
N GLU A 209 -4.43 -14.16 -11.96
CA GLU A 209 -4.70 -13.59 -13.28
C GLU A 209 -4.54 -12.06 -13.26
N GLN A 210 -3.85 -11.53 -14.25
CA GLN A 210 -3.69 -10.09 -14.39
C GLN A 210 -5.00 -9.49 -14.90
N ASN A 211 -5.37 -8.34 -14.35
CA ASN A 211 -6.37 -7.48 -14.98
C ASN A 211 -5.95 -7.16 -16.42
N SER A 212 -6.92 -6.86 -17.27
CA SER A 212 -6.66 -6.43 -18.64
C SER A 212 -5.81 -5.15 -18.67
N LEU A 213 -4.99 -5.02 -19.71
CA LEU A 213 -4.23 -3.80 -19.93
C LEU A 213 -5.13 -2.73 -20.56
N ASN A 214 -4.97 -1.50 -20.13
CA ASN A 214 -5.59 -0.35 -20.77
C ASN A 214 -4.87 -0.09 -22.12
N PRO A 215 -5.58 -0.15 -23.25
CA PRO A 215 -4.95 -0.04 -24.58
C PRO A 215 -4.33 1.33 -24.88
N PHE A 216 -4.59 2.33 -24.06
CA PHE A 216 -4.07 3.70 -24.23
C PHE A 216 -2.79 3.99 -23.45
N LEU A 217 -2.29 3.03 -22.66
CA LEU A 217 -1.15 3.24 -21.78
C LEU A 217 0.07 2.38 -22.18
N LYS A 218 1.25 2.96 -22.03
CA LYS A 218 2.52 2.24 -22.18
C LYS A 218 2.81 1.43 -20.92
N THR A 219 3.62 0.37 -21.09
CA THR A 219 4.11 -0.46 -19.99
C THR A 219 5.60 -0.27 -19.74
N SER A 220 6.02 -0.53 -18.51
CA SER A 220 7.43 -0.73 -18.16
C SER A 220 7.92 -2.09 -18.64
N ASP A 221 9.21 -2.40 -18.47
CA ASP A 221 9.83 -3.69 -18.78
C ASP A 221 9.15 -4.87 -18.06
N TRP A 222 8.52 -4.63 -16.92
CA TRP A 222 7.74 -5.61 -16.14
C TRP A 222 6.23 -5.58 -16.42
N GLY A 223 5.80 -4.98 -17.54
CA GLY A 223 4.38 -4.93 -17.94
C GLY A 223 3.51 -4.02 -17.08
N TRP A 224 4.09 -3.18 -16.23
CA TRP A 224 3.32 -2.25 -15.42
C TRP A 224 2.99 -0.98 -16.20
N GLN A 225 1.69 -0.67 -16.27
CA GLN A 225 1.22 0.49 -17.03
C GLN A 225 1.59 1.80 -16.34
N ILE A 226 2.20 2.70 -17.11
CA ILE A 226 2.65 4.03 -16.64
C ILE A 226 1.51 5.01 -16.86
N ASP A 227 0.97 5.57 -15.77
CA ASP A 227 -0.22 6.41 -15.82
C ASP A 227 -0.16 7.60 -14.84
N PRO A 228 0.48 8.69 -15.22
CA PRO A 228 0.50 9.91 -14.39
C PRO A 228 -0.89 10.55 -14.23
N LEU A 229 -1.77 10.45 -15.23
CA LEU A 229 -3.13 10.98 -15.11
C LEU A 229 -3.98 10.15 -14.14
N GLY A 230 -3.81 8.82 -14.17
CA GLY A 230 -4.41 7.93 -13.19
C GLY A 230 -3.95 8.21 -11.76
N PHE A 231 -2.71 8.67 -11.58
CA PHE A 231 -2.23 9.14 -10.29
C PHE A 231 -3.00 10.38 -9.80
N ARG A 232 -3.16 11.41 -10.65
CA ARG A 232 -3.99 12.58 -10.32
C ARG A 232 -5.44 12.19 -10.04
N TYR A 233 -6.01 11.30 -10.85
CA TYR A 233 -7.36 10.78 -10.64
C TYR A 233 -7.50 10.10 -9.27
N THR A 234 -6.56 9.21 -8.92
CA THR A 234 -6.54 8.51 -7.63
C THR A 234 -6.46 9.49 -6.46
N LEU A 235 -5.62 10.52 -6.55
CA LEU A 235 -5.51 11.55 -5.52
C LEU A 235 -6.83 12.29 -5.30
N ASN A 236 -7.48 12.74 -6.37
CA ASN A 236 -8.78 13.41 -6.28
C ASN A 236 -9.85 12.48 -5.71
N GLU A 237 -9.96 11.24 -6.22
CA GLU A 237 -10.95 10.27 -5.73
C GLU A 237 -10.81 9.97 -4.24
N LEU A 238 -9.58 9.78 -3.76
CA LEU A 238 -9.33 9.51 -2.35
C LEU A 238 -9.65 10.73 -1.47
N TYR A 239 -9.28 11.92 -1.95
CA TYR A 239 -9.58 13.14 -1.22
C TYR A 239 -11.08 13.43 -1.16
N ASP A 240 -11.79 13.27 -2.28
CA ASP A 240 -13.25 13.40 -2.32
C ASP A 240 -13.96 12.41 -1.39
N ARG A 241 -13.41 11.18 -1.27
CA ARG A 241 -13.98 10.12 -0.44
C ARG A 241 -13.77 10.34 1.05
N TYR A 242 -12.61 10.82 1.46
CA TYR A 242 -12.19 10.81 2.87
C TYR A 242 -12.00 12.19 3.48
N GLN A 243 -11.72 13.23 2.69
CA GLN A 243 -11.44 14.59 3.16
C GLN A 243 -10.38 14.63 4.27
N VAL A 244 -9.34 13.82 4.12
CA VAL A 244 -8.16 13.77 4.99
C VAL A 244 -6.90 14.00 4.17
N PRO A 245 -5.81 14.48 4.77
CA PRO A 245 -4.54 14.65 4.07
C PRO A 245 -4.06 13.33 3.44
N LEU A 246 -3.48 13.41 2.25
CA LEU A 246 -2.95 12.27 1.51
C LEU A 246 -1.42 12.29 1.48
N PHE A 247 -0.81 11.11 1.51
CA PHE A 247 0.62 10.95 1.37
C PHE A 247 0.95 9.79 0.43
N PRO A 248 1.25 10.02 -0.86
CA PRO A 248 1.88 9.02 -1.71
C PRO A 248 3.27 8.66 -1.16
N VAL A 249 3.37 7.56 -0.40
CA VAL A 249 4.62 7.16 0.28
C VAL A 249 5.49 6.26 -0.59
N GLU A 250 4.91 5.65 -1.62
CA GLU A 250 5.63 4.85 -2.59
C GLU A 250 5.15 5.15 -4.00
N ASN A 251 6.08 5.49 -4.87
CA ASN A 251 5.91 5.60 -6.31
C ASN A 251 7.25 5.32 -6.96
N GLY A 252 7.30 4.74 -8.13
CA GLY A 252 8.56 4.45 -8.78
C GLY A 252 8.44 3.58 -10.02
N LEU A 253 9.50 3.57 -10.81
CA LEU A 253 9.65 2.79 -12.02
C LEU A 253 10.73 1.73 -11.83
N GLY A 254 10.36 0.45 -11.85
CA GLY A 254 11.31 -0.66 -11.98
C GLY A 254 11.77 -0.75 -13.43
N ALA A 255 13.06 -0.71 -13.65
CA ALA A 255 13.67 -0.72 -14.98
C ALA A 255 15.02 -1.45 -15.01
N ASN A 256 15.41 -1.96 -16.18
CA ASN A 256 16.73 -2.49 -16.43
C ASN A 256 17.70 -1.33 -16.67
N ASP A 257 18.58 -1.11 -15.69
CA ASP A 257 19.62 -0.08 -15.83
C ASP A 257 20.89 -0.66 -16.45
N VAL A 258 21.48 0.04 -17.40
CA VAL A 258 22.71 -0.37 -18.07
C VAL A 258 23.85 0.59 -17.71
N VAL A 259 24.99 0.01 -17.31
CA VAL A 259 26.20 0.78 -17.03
C VAL A 259 26.96 1.02 -18.36
N ILE A 260 27.13 2.28 -18.76
CA ILE A 260 27.87 2.71 -19.92
C ILE A 260 29.00 3.64 -19.46
N ASP A 261 30.25 3.29 -19.71
CA ASP A 261 31.41 4.08 -19.29
C ASP A 261 31.40 4.50 -17.82
N GLY A 262 30.92 3.57 -16.95
CA GLY A 262 30.85 3.79 -15.50
C GLY A 262 29.72 4.71 -15.03
N LYS A 263 28.76 5.01 -15.91
CA LYS A 263 27.56 5.84 -15.64
C LYS A 263 26.28 5.09 -15.98
N ILE A 264 25.17 5.55 -15.43
CA ILE A 264 23.83 5.08 -15.76
C ILE A 264 23.00 6.28 -16.19
N HIS A 265 22.60 6.25 -17.47
CA HIS A 265 21.75 7.25 -18.10
C HIS A 265 20.30 6.78 -18.03
N ASP A 266 19.56 7.20 -17.01
CA ASP A 266 18.20 6.75 -16.72
C ASP A 266 17.15 7.85 -17.00
N ASP A 267 17.20 8.45 -18.19
CA ASP A 267 16.24 9.48 -18.65
C ASP A 267 14.78 9.01 -18.57
N TYR A 268 14.54 7.71 -18.80
CA TYR A 268 13.22 7.09 -18.66
C TYR A 268 12.67 7.21 -17.22
N ARG A 269 13.53 7.13 -16.18
CA ARG A 269 13.14 7.32 -14.77
C ARG A 269 12.89 8.80 -14.49
N ILE A 270 13.70 9.69 -15.05
CA ILE A 270 13.50 11.14 -14.93
C ILE A 270 12.17 11.54 -15.55
N GLU A 271 11.84 11.06 -16.75
CA GLU A 271 10.58 11.37 -17.40
C GLU A 271 9.37 10.81 -16.64
N TYR A 272 9.45 9.56 -16.14
CA TYR A 272 8.43 8.99 -15.28
C TYR A 272 8.14 9.88 -14.07
N LEU A 273 9.18 10.26 -13.34
CA LEU A 273 9.06 11.12 -12.15
C LEU A 273 8.50 12.50 -12.48
N LYS A 274 9.01 13.12 -13.55
CA LYS A 274 8.57 14.44 -14.00
C LYS A 274 7.07 14.48 -14.26
N GLU A 275 6.53 13.49 -14.98
CA GLU A 275 5.11 13.43 -15.29
C GLU A 275 4.25 13.11 -14.05
N HIS A 276 4.71 12.22 -13.13
CA HIS A 276 3.99 11.96 -11.89
C HIS A 276 4.01 13.16 -10.93
N LEU A 277 5.13 13.85 -10.80
CA LEU A 277 5.21 15.08 -9.98
C LEU A 277 4.38 16.22 -10.56
N LYS A 278 4.28 16.31 -11.90
CA LYS A 278 3.37 17.25 -12.56
C LYS A 278 1.91 16.90 -12.22
N ALA A 279 1.53 15.63 -12.32
CA ALA A 279 0.20 15.16 -11.93
C ALA A 279 -0.11 15.45 -10.45
N LEU A 280 0.86 15.28 -9.55
CA LEU A 280 0.74 15.64 -8.13
C LEU A 280 0.48 17.15 -7.95
N LYS A 281 1.25 17.99 -8.65
CA LYS A 281 1.03 19.45 -8.62
C LYS A 281 -0.35 19.86 -9.12
N GLU A 282 -0.85 19.21 -10.15
CA GLU A 282 -2.19 19.46 -10.64
C GLU A 282 -3.26 19.01 -9.62
N ALA A 283 -3.08 17.87 -8.94
CA ALA A 283 -3.99 17.46 -7.87
C ALA A 283 -4.03 18.46 -6.70
N ILE A 284 -2.90 19.06 -6.33
CA ILE A 284 -2.87 20.14 -5.33
C ILE A 284 -3.68 21.35 -5.80
N LYS A 285 -3.61 21.72 -7.09
CA LYS A 285 -4.42 22.80 -7.66
C LYS A 285 -5.92 22.45 -7.72
N ASP A 286 -6.25 21.16 -7.83
CA ASP A 286 -7.63 20.66 -7.73
C ASP A 286 -8.19 20.79 -6.31
N GLY A 287 -7.35 21.09 -5.30
CA GLY A 287 -7.74 21.25 -3.91
C GLY A 287 -7.39 20.08 -3.01
N VAL A 288 -6.66 19.07 -3.52
CA VAL A 288 -6.24 17.91 -2.72
C VAL A 288 -5.17 18.31 -1.71
N GLU A 289 -5.38 17.99 -0.44
CA GLU A 289 -4.41 18.22 0.62
C GLU A 289 -3.33 17.12 0.60
N ILE A 290 -2.11 17.48 0.23
CA ILE A 290 -0.96 16.58 0.12
C ILE A 290 0.05 16.89 1.24
N MET A 291 0.32 15.91 2.12
CA MET A 291 1.34 16.02 3.18
C MET A 291 2.76 15.94 2.65
N GLY A 292 2.97 15.14 1.61
CA GLY A 292 4.29 14.86 1.06
C GLY A 292 4.24 13.82 -0.04
N TYR A 293 5.41 13.52 -0.58
CA TYR A 293 5.62 12.48 -1.60
C TYR A 293 6.98 11.84 -1.37
N THR A 294 7.04 10.52 -1.39
CA THR A 294 8.31 9.78 -1.36
C THR A 294 8.39 8.78 -2.51
N TYR A 295 9.61 8.61 -3.01
CA TYR A 295 9.93 7.66 -4.05
C TYR A 295 10.38 6.34 -3.44
N TRP A 296 10.01 5.21 -4.07
CA TRP A 296 10.37 3.88 -3.60
C TRP A 296 11.85 3.56 -3.88
N GLY A 297 12.59 3.30 -2.81
CA GLY A 297 13.96 2.80 -2.87
C GLY A 297 14.98 3.83 -3.39
N PRO A 298 15.62 4.65 -2.53
CA PRO A 298 16.65 5.60 -2.99
C PRO A 298 17.91 4.90 -3.50
N ILE A 299 18.15 3.67 -3.07
CA ILE A 299 19.25 2.78 -3.49
C ILE A 299 18.63 1.51 -4.06
N ASP A 300 19.23 0.94 -5.12
CA ASP A 300 18.74 -0.34 -5.65
C ASP A 300 18.76 -1.43 -4.59
N ILE A 301 17.65 -2.12 -4.47
CA ILE A 301 17.43 -3.25 -3.57
C ILE A 301 16.77 -4.39 -4.34
N VAL A 302 16.79 -5.59 -3.78
CA VAL A 302 16.03 -6.71 -4.33
C VAL A 302 14.54 -6.36 -4.36
N SER A 303 13.90 -6.57 -5.50
CA SER A 303 12.47 -6.32 -5.67
C SER A 303 11.64 -7.23 -4.75
N ALA A 304 10.81 -6.64 -3.91
CA ALA A 304 9.94 -7.38 -2.98
C ALA A 304 8.92 -8.28 -3.71
N GLY A 305 8.46 -7.85 -4.89
CA GLY A 305 7.43 -8.58 -5.64
C GLY A 305 7.96 -9.70 -6.54
N THR A 306 9.21 -9.62 -7.00
CA THR A 306 9.78 -10.57 -7.97
C THR A 306 11.03 -11.30 -7.48
N GLY A 307 11.66 -10.84 -6.39
CA GLY A 307 12.92 -11.39 -5.89
C GLY A 307 14.15 -11.05 -6.75
N GLU A 308 14.01 -10.14 -7.71
CA GLU A 308 15.04 -9.77 -8.69
C GLU A 308 15.79 -8.53 -8.26
N MET A 309 17.12 -8.56 -8.38
CA MET A 309 17.97 -7.37 -8.21
C MET A 309 17.95 -6.47 -9.45
N GLU A 310 17.72 -7.03 -10.62
CA GLU A 310 17.71 -6.32 -11.91
C GLU A 310 16.50 -5.38 -12.09
N LYS A 311 15.43 -5.62 -11.36
CA LYS A 311 14.27 -4.71 -11.29
C LYS A 311 14.60 -3.49 -10.42
N ARG A 312 15.35 -2.56 -11.00
CA ARG A 312 15.96 -1.43 -10.29
C ARG A 312 15.02 -0.24 -10.21
N TYR A 313 14.87 0.27 -8.99
CA TYR A 313 14.06 1.48 -8.71
C TYR A 313 14.92 2.68 -8.32
N GLY A 314 16.08 2.44 -7.71
CA GLY A 314 16.87 3.44 -7.01
C GLY A 314 17.44 4.56 -7.87
N PHE A 315 17.81 5.65 -7.23
CA PHE A 315 18.65 6.72 -7.79
C PHE A 315 20.14 6.37 -7.73
N ILE A 316 20.48 5.35 -6.93
CA ILE A 316 21.83 4.84 -6.76
C ILE A 316 21.82 3.38 -7.21
N TYR A 317 22.56 3.10 -8.28
CA TYR A 317 22.80 1.76 -8.78
C TYR A 317 23.66 0.97 -7.80
N VAL A 318 23.33 -0.30 -7.61
CA VAL A 318 24.16 -1.26 -6.88
C VAL A 318 24.62 -2.35 -7.84
N ASP A 319 25.93 -2.51 -7.96
CA ASP A 319 26.56 -3.52 -8.81
C ASP A 319 26.36 -4.91 -8.21
N LYS A 320 25.19 -5.50 -8.52
CA LYS A 320 24.77 -6.84 -8.14
C LYS A 320 23.75 -7.34 -9.15
N ASP A 321 23.87 -8.59 -9.59
CA ASP A 321 22.89 -9.28 -10.44
C ASP A 321 21.92 -10.17 -9.65
N ASN A 322 21.04 -10.89 -10.35
CA ASN A 322 20.06 -11.80 -9.73
C ASN A 322 20.71 -13.05 -9.14
N ASP A 323 21.88 -13.46 -9.63
CA ASP A 323 22.65 -14.61 -9.14
C ASP A 323 23.54 -14.26 -7.94
N GLY A 324 23.57 -12.99 -7.57
CA GLY A 324 24.35 -12.49 -6.42
C GLY A 324 25.78 -12.08 -6.76
N ASN A 325 26.17 -12.09 -8.05
CA ASN A 325 27.47 -11.62 -8.50
C ASN A 325 27.51 -10.09 -8.52
N GLY A 326 28.72 -9.53 -8.51
CA GLY A 326 28.98 -8.10 -8.53
C GLY A 326 29.83 -7.63 -7.36
N THR A 327 30.23 -6.37 -7.41
CA THR A 327 31.16 -5.76 -6.44
C THR A 327 30.45 -5.02 -5.32
N LEU A 328 29.14 -4.89 -5.36
CA LEU A 328 28.31 -4.03 -4.49
C LEU A 328 28.68 -2.54 -4.58
N LYS A 329 29.47 -2.14 -5.60
CA LYS A 329 29.79 -0.73 -5.86
C LYS A 329 28.51 0.06 -6.09
N ARG A 330 28.46 1.26 -5.53
CA ARG A 330 27.32 2.17 -5.68
C ARG A 330 27.67 3.28 -6.65
N ILE A 331 26.81 3.49 -7.64
CA ILE A 331 26.99 4.51 -8.68
C ILE A 331 25.75 5.39 -8.72
N LYS A 332 25.91 6.70 -8.62
CA LYS A 332 24.79 7.62 -8.79
C LYS A 332 24.32 7.59 -10.22
N LYS A 333 23.00 7.47 -10.43
CA LYS A 333 22.36 7.59 -11.74
C LYS A 333 22.12 9.06 -12.10
N ASP A 334 21.80 9.36 -13.34
CA ASP A 334 21.48 10.74 -13.75
C ASP A 334 20.24 11.28 -13.02
N SER A 335 19.27 10.42 -12.73
CA SER A 335 18.10 10.73 -11.91
C SER A 335 18.44 11.20 -10.50
N PHE A 336 19.60 10.80 -9.91
CA PHE A 336 20.02 11.26 -8.59
C PHE A 336 20.24 12.78 -8.56
N GLU A 337 21.00 13.32 -9.51
CA GLU A 337 21.27 14.75 -9.55
C GLU A 337 20.05 15.55 -10.02
N TRP A 338 19.22 14.96 -10.87
CA TRP A 338 17.95 15.56 -11.26
C TRP A 338 16.98 15.68 -10.07
N TYR A 339 16.75 14.60 -9.31
CA TYR A 339 15.84 14.60 -8.17
C TYR A 339 16.34 15.48 -7.03
N LYS A 340 17.66 15.54 -6.82
CA LYS A 340 18.28 16.47 -5.87
C LYS A 340 17.96 17.93 -6.19
N ARG A 341 17.86 18.30 -7.47
CA ARG A 341 17.41 19.65 -7.87
C ARG A 341 15.91 19.85 -7.59
N VAL A 342 15.10 18.85 -7.89
CA VAL A 342 13.64 18.90 -7.64
C VAL A 342 13.33 19.13 -6.16
N ILE A 343 13.98 18.42 -5.24
CA ILE A 343 13.70 18.58 -3.79
C ILE A 343 14.26 19.88 -3.19
N ARG A 344 15.00 20.69 -3.97
CA ARG A 344 15.55 21.98 -3.57
C ARG A 344 14.82 23.16 -4.20
N SER A 345 13.97 22.92 -5.20
CA SER A 345 13.17 23.94 -5.89
C SER A 345 11.86 24.16 -5.16
#